data_f9e6645ecfa61363c30033df23c1d9e5
#
_entry.id   f9e6645ecfa61363c30033df23c1d9e5
#
_cell.length_a   1.000
_cell.length_b   1.000
_cell.length_c   1.000
_cell.angle_alpha   90.00
_cell.angle_beta   90.00
_cell.angle_gamma   90.00
#
_symmetry.space_group_name_H-M   'P 1'
#
loop_
_entity.id
_entity.type
_entity.pdbx_description
1 polymer ?
#
loop_
_entity_poly.entity_id
_entity_poly.type
_entity_poly.pdbx_seq_one_letter_code
_entity_poly.pdbx_strand_id
1 'polypeptide(L)'
;MKKSNAKEKICGLASYAVLTVLTVAACWFFAGRYGVFGANMDWISQHSVFPEYFRQQFYKTGQFFPEYAANIGGGQNIYNFSYYGLYNPIVLIAYLLPFVKMSDYLMAASVICLAVSVCLLYGWLKKRGFSTEIAQGVAVLFLL
;
A
#
# COMPACT_ATOMS: atom_id res chain seq x y z
N MET A 1 -7.41 34.90 20.74
CA MET A 1 -7.38 34.25 19.41
C MET A 1 -6.24 33.20 19.20
N LYS A 2 -4.99 33.39 19.64
CA LYS A 2 -3.89 32.42 19.42
C LYS A 2 -4.05 31.03 20.09
N LYS A 3 -4.67 30.91 21.26
CA LYS A 3 -4.85 29.64 21.98
C LYS A 3 -5.90 28.70 21.35
N SER A 4 -6.92 29.22 20.67
CA SER A 4 -7.94 28.42 19.97
C SER A 4 -7.32 27.69 18.77
N ASN A 5 -6.48 28.35 18.02
CA ASN A 5 -5.83 27.82 16.82
C ASN A 5 -4.81 26.68 17.15
N ALA A 6 -4.16 26.72 18.31
CA ALA A 6 -3.23 25.66 18.74
C ALA A 6 -3.98 24.38 19.17
N LYS A 7 -5.09 24.49 19.90
CA LYS A 7 -5.93 23.36 20.30
C LYS A 7 -6.52 22.65 19.08
N GLU A 8 -6.98 23.41 18.10
CA GLU A 8 -7.58 22.87 16.88
C GLU A 8 -6.55 22.11 16.02
N LYS A 9 -5.32 22.62 15.93
CA LYS A 9 -4.20 21.95 15.27
C LYS A 9 -3.80 20.65 15.98
N ILE A 10 -3.74 20.67 17.31
CA ILE A 10 -3.39 19.47 18.11
C ILE A 10 -4.49 18.42 17.95
N CYS A 11 -5.76 18.79 18.00
CA CYS A 11 -6.88 17.89 17.78
C CYS A 11 -6.85 17.27 16.37
N GLY A 12 -6.52 18.06 15.35
CA GLY A 12 -6.35 17.56 13.98
C GLY A 12 -5.20 16.54 13.86
N LEU A 13 -4.05 16.83 14.45
CA LEU A 13 -2.91 15.92 14.44
C LEU A 13 -3.20 14.60 15.19
N ALA A 14 -3.90 14.70 16.33
CA ALA A 14 -4.35 13.54 17.09
C ALA A 14 -5.30 12.65 16.26
N SER A 15 -6.19 13.24 15.47
CA SER A 15 -7.09 12.49 14.59
C SER A 15 -6.32 11.67 13.53
N TYR A 16 -5.32 12.25 12.90
CA TYR A 16 -4.47 11.53 11.95
C TYR A 16 -3.73 10.37 12.61
N ALA A 17 -3.16 10.59 13.80
CA ALA A 17 -2.47 9.55 14.55
C ALA A 17 -3.42 8.40 14.90
N VAL A 18 -4.61 8.70 15.42
CA VAL A 18 -5.63 7.69 15.76
C VAL A 18 -6.06 6.90 14.52
N LEU A 19 -6.35 7.56 13.40
CA LEU A 19 -6.75 6.89 12.16
C LEU A 19 -5.62 5.97 11.62
N THR A 20 -4.37 6.41 11.69
CA THR A 20 -3.22 5.59 11.30
C THR A 20 -3.09 4.35 12.19
N VAL A 21 -3.19 4.52 13.52
CA VAL A 21 -3.12 3.39 14.47
C VAL A 21 -4.27 2.41 14.24
N LEU A 22 -5.49 2.90 14.04
CA LEU A 22 -6.66 2.05 13.74
C LEU A 22 -6.47 1.27 12.44
N THR A 23 -5.92 1.91 11.39
CA THR A 23 -5.65 1.23 10.12
C THR A 23 -4.64 0.10 10.29
N VAL A 24 -3.52 0.37 10.97
CA VAL A 24 -2.50 -0.66 11.23
C VAL A 24 -3.07 -1.78 12.09
N ALA A 25 -3.82 -1.46 13.14
CA ALA A 25 -4.46 -2.44 14.01
C ALA A 25 -5.48 -3.32 13.26
N ALA A 26 -6.30 -2.73 12.38
CA ALA A 26 -7.23 -3.47 11.55
C ALA A 26 -6.49 -4.44 10.60
N CYS A 27 -5.47 -3.96 9.88
CA CYS A 27 -4.66 -4.80 9.01
C CYS A 27 -4.00 -5.95 9.79
N TRP A 28 -3.46 -5.67 10.97
CA TRP A 28 -2.85 -6.68 11.84
C TRP A 28 -3.88 -7.71 12.32
N PHE A 29 -5.06 -7.26 12.73
CA PHE A 29 -6.14 -8.14 13.17
C PHE A 29 -6.58 -9.10 12.06
N PHE A 30 -6.81 -8.57 10.85
CA PHE A 30 -7.20 -9.40 9.71
C PHE A 30 -6.10 -10.37 9.29
N ALA A 31 -4.85 -9.93 9.19
CA ALA A 31 -3.72 -10.79 8.87
C ALA A 31 -3.54 -11.90 9.93
N GLY A 32 -3.64 -11.57 11.22
CA GLY A 32 -3.57 -12.54 12.30
C GLY A 32 -4.76 -13.52 12.32
N ARG A 33 -5.97 -13.05 11.99
CA ARG A 33 -7.18 -13.87 11.96
C ARG A 33 -7.17 -14.91 10.85
N TYR A 34 -6.66 -14.55 9.67
CA TYR A 34 -6.68 -15.41 8.48
C TYR A 34 -5.34 -16.08 8.19
N GLY A 35 -4.30 -15.75 8.95
CA GLY A 35 -2.95 -16.36 8.85
C GLY A 35 -2.12 -15.92 7.66
N VAL A 36 -2.67 -15.07 6.77
CA VAL A 36 -1.98 -14.55 5.59
C VAL A 36 -2.41 -13.12 5.31
N PHE A 37 -1.51 -12.36 4.71
CA PHE A 37 -1.83 -11.06 4.13
C PHE A 37 -2.29 -11.27 2.67
N GLY A 38 -3.51 -10.83 2.35
CA GLY A 38 -4.10 -11.01 1.03
C GLY A 38 -4.76 -12.39 0.84
N ALA A 39 -5.08 -12.74 -0.41
CA ALA A 39 -5.68 -14.02 -0.75
C ALA A 39 -4.65 -15.16 -0.70
N ASN A 40 -5.05 -16.30 -0.13
CA ASN A 40 -4.16 -17.45 0.06
C ASN A 40 -3.50 -17.96 -1.24
N MET A 41 -4.22 -17.92 -2.35
CA MET A 41 -3.68 -18.36 -3.65
C MET A 41 -2.97 -17.23 -4.37
N ASP A 42 -3.67 -16.12 -4.62
CA ASP A 42 -3.17 -15.06 -5.51
C ASP A 42 -2.00 -14.28 -4.91
N TRP A 43 -2.01 -14.03 -3.59
CA TRP A 43 -0.91 -13.33 -2.95
C TRP A 43 0.39 -14.12 -3.04
N ILE A 44 0.35 -15.41 -2.67
CA ILE A 44 1.54 -16.27 -2.60
C ILE A 44 2.05 -16.67 -3.98
N SER A 45 1.13 -16.96 -4.93
CA SER A 45 1.49 -17.50 -6.24
C SER A 45 1.69 -16.45 -7.33
N GLN A 46 1.15 -15.24 -7.15
CA GLN A 46 1.11 -14.23 -8.21
C GLN A 46 1.58 -12.85 -7.73
N HIS A 47 0.83 -12.21 -6.82
CA HIS A 47 1.06 -10.79 -6.47
C HIS A 47 2.41 -10.50 -5.79
N SER A 48 3.02 -11.47 -5.13
CA SER A 48 4.37 -11.33 -4.56
C SER A 48 5.46 -11.85 -5.49
N VAL A 49 5.15 -12.84 -6.32
CA VAL A 49 6.11 -13.56 -7.16
C VAL A 49 6.43 -12.78 -8.44
N PHE A 50 5.43 -12.28 -9.15
CA PHE A 50 5.66 -11.54 -10.40
C PHE A 50 6.45 -10.25 -10.20
N PRO A 51 6.15 -9.39 -9.22
CA PRO A 51 6.97 -8.20 -8.95
C PRO A 51 8.43 -8.55 -8.58
N GLU A 52 8.64 -9.64 -7.83
CA GLU A 52 9.98 -10.13 -7.54
C GLU A 52 10.70 -10.59 -8.81
N TYR A 53 10.00 -11.29 -9.69
CA TYR A 53 10.53 -11.70 -10.98
C TYR A 53 10.94 -10.48 -11.83
N PHE A 54 10.10 -9.45 -11.90
CA PHE A 54 10.40 -8.21 -12.64
C PHE A 54 11.65 -7.53 -12.07
N ARG A 55 11.78 -7.44 -10.75
CA ARG A 55 12.97 -6.91 -10.08
C ARG A 55 14.23 -7.73 -10.43
N GLN A 56 14.14 -9.03 -10.43
CA GLN A 56 15.25 -9.92 -10.82
C GLN A 56 15.64 -9.74 -12.29
N GLN A 57 14.68 -9.57 -13.20
CA GLN A 57 14.96 -9.27 -14.59
C GLN A 57 15.65 -7.90 -14.75
N PHE A 58 15.22 -6.88 -14.01
CA PHE A 58 15.89 -5.60 -13.98
C PHE A 58 17.37 -5.74 -13.59
N TYR A 59 17.69 -6.48 -12.55
CA TYR A 59 19.10 -6.68 -12.14
C TYR A 59 19.91 -7.52 -13.14
N LYS A 60 19.27 -8.41 -13.88
CA LYS A 60 19.96 -9.22 -14.88
C LYS A 60 20.22 -8.49 -16.18
N THR A 61 19.29 -7.65 -16.62
CA THR A 61 19.30 -7.04 -17.95
C THR A 61 19.64 -5.55 -17.95
N GLY A 62 19.52 -4.86 -16.80
CA GLY A 62 19.59 -3.41 -16.68
C GLY A 62 18.36 -2.67 -17.21
N GLN A 63 17.35 -3.40 -17.69
CA GLN A 63 16.13 -2.82 -18.26
C GLN A 63 14.99 -2.83 -17.24
N PHE A 64 14.36 -1.67 -17.01
CA PHE A 64 13.19 -1.57 -16.15
C PHE A 64 12.00 -2.37 -16.71
N PHE A 65 11.90 -2.47 -18.02
CA PHE A 65 10.82 -3.12 -18.75
C PHE A 65 11.40 -4.07 -19.80
N PRO A 66 11.94 -5.24 -19.38
CA PRO A 66 12.42 -6.24 -20.32
C PRO A 66 11.24 -6.80 -21.13
N GLU A 67 11.49 -7.13 -22.39
CA GLU A 67 10.40 -7.59 -23.30
C GLU A 67 10.04 -9.06 -23.09
N TYR A 68 10.97 -9.89 -22.67
CA TYR A 68 10.81 -11.33 -22.64
C TYR A 68 11.02 -11.94 -21.26
N ALA A 69 10.08 -12.80 -20.87
CA ALA A 69 10.11 -13.57 -19.62
C ALA A 69 10.41 -15.05 -19.95
N ALA A 70 11.68 -15.44 -19.91
CA ALA A 70 12.10 -16.79 -20.27
C ALA A 70 11.54 -17.90 -19.35
N ASN A 71 11.34 -17.57 -18.07
CA ASN A 71 11.00 -18.54 -17.02
C ASN A 71 9.50 -18.59 -16.69
N ILE A 72 8.66 -17.88 -17.43
CA ILE A 72 7.22 -17.85 -17.18
C ILE A 72 6.52 -18.50 -18.37
N GLY A 73 5.73 -19.55 -18.12
CA GLY A 73 4.89 -20.20 -19.11
C GLY A 73 5.63 -20.74 -20.32
N GLY A 74 6.90 -21.19 -20.15
CA GLY A 74 7.74 -21.67 -21.26
C GLY A 74 8.40 -20.58 -22.10
N GLY A 75 8.34 -19.34 -21.64
CA GLY A 75 8.89 -18.16 -22.31
C GLY A 75 7.82 -17.38 -23.08
N GLN A 76 7.57 -16.16 -22.66
CA GLN A 76 6.58 -15.30 -23.33
C GLN A 76 6.90 -13.80 -23.07
N ASN A 77 6.15 -12.95 -23.73
CA ASN A 77 6.25 -11.51 -23.53
C ASN A 77 5.88 -11.14 -22.10
N ILE A 78 6.78 -10.41 -21.39
CA ILE A 78 6.58 -10.03 -20.00
C ILE A 78 5.39 -9.08 -19.79
N TYR A 79 5.00 -8.35 -20.82
CA TYR A 79 3.86 -7.43 -20.77
C TYR A 79 2.51 -8.14 -20.58
N ASN A 80 2.44 -9.44 -20.88
CA ASN A 80 1.27 -10.26 -20.58
C ASN A 80 0.99 -10.31 -19.06
N PHE A 81 1.99 -10.01 -18.24
CA PHE A 81 1.89 -9.98 -16.77
C PHE A 81 1.95 -8.56 -16.19
N SER A 82 1.83 -7.53 -17.02
CA SER A 82 1.97 -6.13 -16.61
C SER A 82 1.01 -5.71 -15.49
N TYR A 83 -0.18 -6.30 -15.44
CA TYR A 83 -1.18 -6.06 -14.39
C TYR A 83 -0.72 -6.53 -12.99
N TYR A 84 0.31 -7.35 -12.87
CA TYR A 84 0.94 -7.69 -11.58
C TYR A 84 1.95 -6.65 -11.10
N GLY A 85 1.98 -5.47 -11.68
CA GLY A 85 2.71 -4.33 -11.17
C GLY A 85 3.97 -3.94 -11.95
N LEU A 86 4.17 -4.43 -13.17
CA LEU A 86 5.32 -4.07 -14.02
C LEU A 86 5.48 -2.54 -14.15
N TYR A 87 4.37 -1.82 -14.29
CA TYR A 87 4.35 -0.35 -14.41
C TYR A 87 3.96 0.37 -13.10
N ASN A 88 3.78 -0.36 -12.01
CA ASN A 88 3.38 0.25 -10.74
C ASN A 88 4.57 0.99 -10.12
N PRO A 89 4.50 2.31 -9.89
CA PRO A 89 5.60 3.06 -9.31
C PRO A 89 6.01 2.56 -7.92
N ILE A 90 5.09 2.00 -7.14
CA ILE A 90 5.41 1.39 -5.84
C ILE A 90 6.31 0.17 -6.02
N VAL A 91 6.04 -0.68 -7.03
CA VAL A 91 6.88 -1.83 -7.36
C VAL A 91 8.24 -1.39 -7.89
N LEU A 92 8.27 -0.34 -8.73
CA LEU A 92 9.53 0.19 -9.27
C LEU A 92 10.44 0.77 -8.17
N ILE A 93 9.87 1.40 -7.13
CA ILE A 93 10.64 1.84 -5.96
C ILE A 93 11.30 0.67 -5.24
N ALA A 94 10.64 -0.50 -5.19
CA ALA A 94 11.21 -1.71 -4.57
C ALA A 94 12.49 -2.20 -5.26
N TYR A 95 12.74 -1.81 -6.50
CA TYR A 95 13.99 -2.14 -7.20
C TYR A 95 15.22 -1.49 -6.56
N LEU A 96 15.04 -0.40 -5.82
CA LEU A 96 16.10 0.25 -5.05
C LEU A 96 16.41 -0.46 -3.72
N LEU A 97 15.60 -1.47 -3.34
CA LEU A 97 15.68 -2.17 -2.07
C LEU A 97 15.90 -3.68 -2.27
N PRO A 98 17.04 -4.11 -2.85
CA PRO A 98 17.28 -5.51 -3.20
C PRO A 98 17.35 -6.46 -2.00
N PHE A 99 17.63 -5.93 -0.81
CA PHE A 99 17.75 -6.68 0.44
C PHE A 99 16.40 -6.91 1.15
N VAL A 100 15.32 -6.27 0.70
CA VAL A 100 13.98 -6.47 1.24
C VAL A 100 13.23 -7.48 0.37
N LYS A 101 12.62 -8.49 0.98
CA LYS A 101 11.74 -9.42 0.24
C LYS A 101 10.57 -8.65 -0.36
N MET A 102 10.25 -8.93 -1.62
CA MET A 102 9.17 -8.23 -2.33
C MET A 102 7.83 -8.41 -1.64
N SER A 103 7.53 -9.59 -1.10
CA SER A 103 6.32 -9.85 -0.33
C SER A 103 6.17 -8.92 0.87
N ASP A 104 7.26 -8.76 1.64
CA ASP A 104 7.26 -7.93 2.85
C ASP A 104 7.15 -6.44 2.49
N TYR A 105 7.85 -6.04 1.43
CA TYR A 105 7.75 -4.68 0.89
C TYR A 105 6.32 -4.35 0.44
N LEU A 106 5.70 -5.21 -0.36
CA LEU A 106 4.34 -4.98 -0.88
C LEU A 106 3.30 -4.99 0.25
N MET A 107 3.47 -5.85 1.25
CA MET A 107 2.63 -5.85 2.45
C MET A 107 2.73 -4.51 3.17
N ALA A 108 3.94 -4.06 3.48
CA ALA A 108 4.17 -2.78 4.15
C ALA A 108 3.63 -1.60 3.32
N ALA A 109 3.92 -1.59 2.01
CA ALA A 109 3.43 -0.56 1.09
C ALA A 109 1.90 -0.51 1.05
N SER A 110 1.22 -1.66 1.02
CA SER A 110 -0.25 -1.74 1.03
C SER A 110 -0.85 -1.14 2.31
N VAL A 111 -0.29 -1.47 3.47
CA VAL A 111 -0.73 -0.89 4.76
C VAL A 111 -0.49 0.61 4.81
N ILE A 112 0.67 1.07 4.34
CA ILE A 112 1.00 2.50 4.28
C ILE A 112 0.03 3.23 3.33
N CYS A 113 -0.21 2.70 2.13
CA CYS A 113 -1.13 3.29 1.16
C CYS A 113 -2.56 3.38 1.73
N LEU A 114 -3.03 2.35 2.43
CA LEU A 114 -4.34 2.37 3.07
C LEU A 114 -4.39 3.44 4.16
N ALA A 115 -3.39 3.52 5.04
CA ALA A 115 -3.33 4.54 6.08
C ALA A 115 -3.30 5.96 5.50
N VAL A 116 -2.52 6.18 4.44
CA VAL A 116 -2.48 7.47 3.72
C VAL A 116 -3.85 7.78 3.12
N SER A 117 -4.53 6.80 2.50
CA SER A 117 -5.85 6.98 1.89
C SER A 117 -6.90 7.40 2.92
N VAL A 118 -6.93 6.72 4.08
CA VAL A 118 -7.81 7.05 5.22
C VAL A 118 -7.55 8.49 5.71
N CYS A 119 -6.28 8.84 5.87
CA CYS A 119 -5.87 10.18 6.29
C CYS A 119 -6.21 11.26 5.27
N LEU A 120 -6.03 10.98 3.98
CA LEU A 120 -6.40 11.91 2.90
C LEU A 120 -7.90 12.13 2.85
N LEU A 121 -8.70 11.07 3.00
CA LEU A 121 -10.17 11.18 3.06
C LEU A 121 -10.61 12.05 4.23
N TYR A 122 -10.07 11.80 5.43
CA TYR A 122 -10.33 12.63 6.60
C TYR A 122 -9.96 14.09 6.34
N GLY A 123 -8.76 14.38 5.85
CA GLY A 123 -8.28 15.72 5.56
C GLY A 123 -9.14 16.42 4.50
N TRP A 124 -9.59 15.69 3.47
CA TRP A 124 -10.47 16.21 2.45
C TRP A 124 -11.84 16.60 3.03
N LEU A 125 -12.45 15.75 3.86
CA LEU A 125 -13.72 16.04 4.52
C LEU A 125 -13.60 17.26 5.46
N LYS A 126 -12.52 17.37 6.22
CA LYS A 126 -12.24 18.55 7.05
C LYS A 126 -12.16 19.83 6.21
N LYS A 127 -11.50 19.75 5.05
CA LYS A 127 -11.38 20.87 4.11
C LYS A 127 -12.72 21.28 3.50
N ARG A 128 -13.69 20.36 3.42
CA ARG A 128 -15.06 20.60 2.96
C ARG A 128 -15.99 21.13 4.06
N GLY A 129 -15.49 21.33 5.28
CA GLY A 129 -16.24 21.91 6.39
C GLY A 129 -17.01 20.90 7.25
N PHE A 130 -16.80 19.60 7.07
CA PHE A 130 -17.42 18.60 7.94
C PHE A 130 -16.84 18.67 9.36
N SER A 131 -17.67 18.34 10.36
CA SER A 131 -17.22 18.24 11.75
C SER A 131 -16.15 17.14 11.90
N THR A 132 -15.37 17.20 12.97
CA THR A 132 -14.30 16.20 13.21
C THR A 132 -14.88 14.80 13.37
N GLU A 133 -15.99 14.68 14.08
CA GLU A 133 -16.68 13.42 14.36
C GLU A 133 -17.21 12.76 13.07
N ILE A 134 -17.84 13.54 12.19
CA ILE A 134 -18.33 13.06 10.90
C ILE A 134 -17.16 12.64 10.02
N ALA A 135 -16.12 13.45 9.91
CA ALA A 135 -14.97 13.15 9.09
C ALA A 135 -14.21 11.89 9.57
N GLN A 136 -14.07 11.71 10.88
CA GLN A 136 -13.48 10.50 11.47
C GLN A 136 -14.38 9.28 11.24
N GLY A 137 -15.69 9.41 11.49
CA GLY A 137 -16.64 8.31 11.27
C GLY A 137 -16.63 7.80 9.85
N VAL A 138 -16.64 8.70 8.85
CA VAL A 138 -16.55 8.33 7.43
C VAL A 138 -15.21 7.71 7.09
N ALA A 139 -14.10 8.23 7.63
CA ALA A 139 -12.77 7.67 7.41
C ALA A 139 -12.62 6.24 8.00
N VAL A 140 -13.25 5.98 9.16
CA VAL A 140 -13.30 4.63 9.76
C VAL A 140 -14.18 3.69 8.95
N LEU A 141 -15.35 4.15 8.47
CA LEU A 141 -16.21 3.35 7.59
C LEU A 141 -15.50 2.98 6.27
N PHE A 142 -14.65 3.85 5.76
CA PHE A 142 -13.84 3.55 4.56
C PHE A 142 -12.80 2.46 4.82
N LEU A 143 -12.38 2.27 6.06
CA LEU A 143 -11.41 1.25 6.47
C LEU A 143 -12.05 -0.17 6.54
N LEU A 144 -13.36 -0.25 6.76
CA LEU A 144 -14.10 -1.50 6.89
C LEU A 144 -14.55 -2.08 5.55
#